data_b4deec64773a1e13822264decbd34c9a
#
_entry.id   b4deec64773a1e13822264decbd34c9a
#
_cell.length_a   1.000
_cell.length_b   1.000
_cell.length_c   1.000
_cell.angle_alpha   90.00
_cell.angle_beta   90.00
_cell.angle_gamma   90.00
#
_symmetry.space_group_name_H-M   'P 1'
#
loop_
_entity.id
_entity.type
_entity.pdbx_description
1 polymer ?
#
loop_
_entity_poly.entity_id
_entity_poly.type
_entity_poly.pdbx_seq_one_letter_code
_entity_poly.pdbx_strand_id
1 'polypeptide(L)'
;ANPSPFDYYPLLKPGERFPVSDPDLAPRLTPRPDSDRDFLHGMLEAIAHIEAQGYQRLAELGADPLTSIQTAGGGAQNSAWTIIRQRYFELPVTVANQTEAAYGSAQLATNHPCSVTFRTMMTVTKRTHPL
;
A
#
# COMPACT_ATOMS: atom_id res chain seq x y z
N ALA A 1 9.28 -16.78 -11.98
CA ALA A 1 10.07 -15.95 -12.91
C ALA A 1 11.33 -15.47 -12.19
N ASN A 2 12.43 -15.35 -12.91
CA ASN A 2 13.65 -14.73 -12.39
C ASN A 2 13.40 -13.25 -12.11
N PRO A 3 14.18 -12.63 -11.19
CA PRO A 3 14.14 -11.18 -11.01
C PRO A 3 14.37 -10.43 -12.31
N SER A 4 13.75 -9.26 -12.45
CA SER A 4 14.00 -8.37 -13.57
C SER A 4 15.44 -7.82 -13.49
N PRO A 5 16.17 -7.69 -14.60
CA PRO A 5 17.50 -7.09 -14.60
C PRO A 5 17.48 -5.56 -14.57
N PHE A 6 16.28 -4.95 -14.58
CA PHE A 6 16.12 -3.50 -14.67
C PHE A 6 16.00 -2.87 -13.29
N ASP A 7 16.77 -1.80 -13.08
CA ASP A 7 16.72 -0.98 -11.87
C ASP A 7 15.86 0.27 -12.11
N TYR A 8 14.54 0.10 -12.07
CA TYR A 8 13.61 1.20 -12.25
C TYR A 8 13.27 1.89 -10.93
N TYR A 9 12.89 3.17 -11.03
CA TYR A 9 12.25 3.94 -9.98
C TYR A 9 11.09 4.73 -10.60
N PRO A 10 9.87 4.21 -10.57
CA PRO A 10 8.75 4.71 -11.34
C PRO A 10 8.06 5.90 -10.66
N LEU A 11 8.59 7.09 -10.85
CA LEU A 11 7.94 8.33 -10.45
C LEU A 11 7.23 8.98 -11.64
N LEU A 12 6.12 9.66 -11.38
CA LEU A 12 5.41 10.45 -12.39
C LEU A 12 6.09 11.81 -12.64
N LYS A 13 6.81 12.31 -11.66
CA LYS A 13 7.59 13.56 -11.69
C LYS A 13 8.73 13.43 -10.68
N PRO A 14 9.78 14.25 -10.76
CA PRO A 14 10.82 14.27 -9.76
C PRO A 14 10.28 14.52 -8.35
N GLY A 15 10.92 13.91 -7.38
CA GLY A 15 10.68 14.06 -5.96
C GLY A 15 10.00 12.87 -5.29
N GLU A 16 10.62 12.41 -4.22
CA GLU A 16 10.11 11.35 -3.35
C GLU A 16 10.17 11.80 -1.90
N ARG A 17 9.21 11.34 -1.11
CA ARG A 17 9.13 11.65 0.33
C ARG A 17 9.47 10.45 1.21
N PHE A 18 9.16 9.26 0.75
CA PHE A 18 9.35 8.02 1.47
C PHE A 18 9.43 6.84 0.48
N PRO A 19 10.32 5.87 0.63
CA PRO A 19 11.27 5.66 1.74
C PRO A 19 12.51 6.56 1.73
N VAL A 20 12.76 7.26 0.63
CA VAL A 20 13.85 8.23 0.46
C VAL A 20 13.26 9.64 0.48
N SER A 21 13.82 10.52 1.30
CA SER A 21 13.41 11.94 1.30
C SER A 21 14.35 12.72 0.39
N ASP A 22 14.00 12.78 -0.90
CA ASP A 22 14.76 13.50 -1.92
C ASP A 22 13.80 14.22 -2.87
N PRO A 23 13.69 15.56 -2.78
CA PRO A 23 12.79 16.35 -3.62
C PRO A 23 13.19 16.37 -5.10
N ASP A 24 14.45 16.03 -5.42
CA ASP A 24 15.01 16.08 -6.77
C ASP A 24 15.20 14.69 -7.38
N LEU A 25 14.79 13.63 -6.67
CA LEU A 25 14.93 12.25 -7.17
C LEU A 25 14.23 12.10 -8.52
N ALA A 26 15.02 11.86 -9.56
CA ALA A 26 14.48 11.72 -10.91
C ALA A 26 13.83 10.34 -11.13
N PRO A 27 12.76 10.26 -11.94
CA PRO A 27 12.24 8.98 -12.40
C PRO A 27 13.32 8.20 -13.18
N ARG A 28 13.40 6.89 -12.92
CA ARG A 28 14.32 6.00 -13.63
C ARG A 28 13.52 4.87 -14.30
N LEU A 29 13.33 5.00 -15.62
CA LEU A 29 12.54 4.08 -16.45
C LEU A 29 13.32 3.57 -17.67
N THR A 30 14.63 3.73 -17.64
CA THR A 30 15.53 3.32 -18.73
C THR A 30 16.55 2.28 -18.22
N PRO A 31 17.00 1.37 -19.09
CA PRO A 31 16.57 1.18 -20.48
C PRO A 31 15.17 0.58 -20.57
N ARG A 32 14.42 0.94 -21.61
CA ARG A 32 13.15 0.30 -21.92
C ARG A 32 13.39 -0.91 -22.81
N PRO A 33 12.98 -2.13 -22.41
CA PRO A 33 13.04 -3.31 -23.26
C PRO A 33 12.01 -3.23 -24.40
N ASP A 34 12.25 -3.99 -25.47
CA ASP A 34 11.33 -4.09 -26.61
C ASP A 34 9.98 -4.75 -26.20
N SER A 35 10.02 -5.63 -25.22
CA SER A 35 8.87 -6.33 -24.68
C SER A 35 8.15 -5.50 -23.61
N ASP A 36 6.88 -5.14 -23.85
CA ASP A 36 6.03 -4.49 -22.85
C ASP A 36 5.82 -5.36 -21.60
N ARG A 37 5.83 -6.68 -21.77
CA ARG A 37 5.76 -7.63 -20.65
C ARG A 37 6.99 -7.50 -19.75
N ASP A 38 8.19 -7.42 -20.33
CA ASP A 38 9.42 -7.31 -19.55
C ASP A 38 9.54 -5.93 -18.91
N PHE A 39 9.05 -4.90 -19.58
CA PHE A 39 8.92 -3.57 -19.01
C PHE A 39 7.99 -3.56 -17.80
N LEU A 40 6.79 -4.13 -17.94
CA LEU A 40 5.84 -4.24 -16.82
C LEU A 40 6.41 -5.06 -15.66
N HIS A 41 7.11 -6.17 -15.98
CA HIS A 41 7.78 -6.96 -14.96
C HIS A 41 8.80 -6.14 -14.17
N GLY A 42 9.65 -5.38 -14.86
CA GLY A 42 10.61 -4.47 -14.22
C GLY A 42 9.95 -3.40 -13.36
N MET A 43 8.83 -2.86 -13.80
CA MET A 43 8.05 -1.90 -13.01
C MET A 43 7.49 -2.52 -11.72
N LEU A 44 6.93 -3.73 -11.78
CA LEU A 44 6.42 -4.44 -10.60
C LEU A 44 7.56 -4.78 -9.63
N GLU A 45 8.71 -5.22 -10.14
CA GLU A 45 9.91 -5.45 -9.31
C GLU A 45 10.35 -4.18 -8.58
N ALA A 46 10.42 -3.07 -9.30
CA ALA A 46 10.81 -1.78 -8.72
C ALA A 46 9.86 -1.33 -7.61
N ILE A 47 8.55 -1.46 -7.83
CA ILE A 47 7.54 -1.09 -6.81
C ILE A 47 7.67 -2.00 -5.58
N ALA A 48 7.85 -3.32 -5.77
CA ALA A 48 8.04 -4.24 -4.64
C ALA A 48 9.33 -3.92 -3.86
N HIS A 49 10.40 -3.53 -4.56
CA HIS A 49 11.64 -3.13 -3.92
C HIS A 49 11.47 -1.84 -3.09
N ILE A 50 10.81 -0.82 -3.64
CA ILE A 50 10.50 0.42 -2.93
C ILE A 50 9.64 0.14 -1.69
N GLU A 51 8.65 -0.74 -1.82
CA GLU A 51 7.80 -1.15 -0.69
C GLU A 51 8.64 -1.83 0.41
N ALA A 52 9.56 -2.73 0.03
CA ALA A 52 10.45 -3.40 0.99
C ALA A 52 11.37 -2.40 1.71
N GLN A 53 11.95 -1.45 0.98
CA GLN A 53 12.74 -0.36 1.57
C GLN A 53 11.90 0.46 2.54
N GLY A 54 10.62 0.71 2.21
CA GLY A 54 9.71 1.42 3.08
C GLY A 54 9.50 0.71 4.43
N TYR A 55 9.26 -0.58 4.44
CA TYR A 55 9.13 -1.36 5.68
C TYR A 55 10.43 -1.43 6.46
N GLN A 56 11.56 -1.58 5.77
CA GLN A 56 12.86 -1.52 6.43
C GLN A 56 13.07 -0.17 7.13
N ARG A 57 12.74 0.93 6.45
CA ARG A 57 12.84 2.27 7.02
C ARG A 57 11.93 2.47 8.21
N LEU A 58 10.71 1.93 8.18
CA LEU A 58 9.80 1.97 9.33
C LEU A 58 10.37 1.20 10.52
N ALA A 59 10.97 0.04 10.31
CA ALA A 59 11.63 -0.73 11.38
C ALA A 59 12.81 0.05 12.00
N GLU A 60 13.63 0.72 11.17
CA GLU A 60 14.72 1.59 11.64
C GLU A 60 14.19 2.77 12.49
N LEU A 61 12.98 3.23 12.23
CA LEU A 61 12.30 4.28 12.99
C LEU A 61 11.57 3.76 14.23
N GLY A 62 11.68 2.47 14.54
CA GLY A 62 11.13 1.87 15.75
C GLY A 62 9.75 1.24 15.59
N ALA A 63 9.26 1.02 14.37
CA ALA A 63 8.06 0.22 14.15
C ALA A 63 8.31 -1.26 14.49
N ASP A 64 7.24 -1.96 14.90
CA ASP A 64 7.29 -3.39 15.13
C ASP A 64 7.74 -4.16 13.88
N PRO A 65 8.48 -5.27 14.04
CA PRO A 65 8.90 -6.09 12.92
C PRO A 65 7.72 -6.60 12.10
N LEU A 66 7.85 -6.50 10.77
CA LEU A 66 6.87 -7.04 9.85
C LEU A 66 6.86 -8.57 9.93
N THR A 67 5.70 -9.18 10.15
CA THR A 67 5.54 -10.64 10.26
C THR A 67 4.72 -11.24 9.11
N SER A 68 3.85 -10.46 8.48
CA SER A 68 3.04 -10.86 7.33
C SER A 68 2.50 -9.64 6.59
N ILE A 69 2.12 -9.83 5.35
CA ILE A 69 1.49 -8.79 4.52
C ILE A 69 0.15 -9.31 4.02
N GLN A 70 -0.89 -8.53 4.20
CA GLN A 70 -2.18 -8.76 3.55
C GLN A 70 -2.37 -7.74 2.44
N THR A 71 -2.62 -8.24 1.22
CA THR A 71 -2.86 -7.38 0.06
C THR A 71 -4.36 -7.27 -0.22
N ALA A 72 -4.82 -6.06 -0.49
CA ALA A 72 -6.20 -5.74 -0.82
C ALA A 72 -6.26 -4.87 -2.09
N GLY A 73 -7.47 -4.61 -2.59
CA GLY A 73 -7.66 -3.84 -3.81
C GLY A 73 -7.43 -4.65 -5.09
N GLY A 74 -7.50 -3.97 -6.25
CA GLY A 74 -7.41 -4.63 -7.55
C GLY A 74 -6.10 -5.38 -7.80
N GLY A 75 -4.98 -4.88 -7.27
CA GLY A 75 -3.67 -5.53 -7.36
C GLY A 75 -3.58 -6.87 -6.63
N ALA A 76 -4.46 -7.13 -5.67
CA ALA A 76 -4.51 -8.40 -4.93
C ALA A 76 -4.86 -9.60 -5.82
N GLN A 77 -5.53 -9.37 -6.94
CA GLN A 77 -5.90 -10.43 -7.90
C GLN A 77 -4.75 -10.81 -8.83
N ASN A 78 -3.65 -10.07 -8.84
CA ASN A 78 -2.49 -10.35 -9.67
C ASN A 78 -1.52 -11.31 -8.92
N SER A 79 -1.58 -12.58 -9.24
CA SER A 79 -0.72 -13.61 -8.64
C SER A 79 0.77 -13.37 -8.90
N ALA A 80 1.14 -12.84 -10.06
CA ALA A 80 2.54 -12.50 -10.37
C ALA A 80 3.04 -11.39 -9.44
N TRP A 81 2.23 -10.39 -9.16
CA TRP A 81 2.51 -9.33 -8.19
C TRP A 81 2.74 -9.88 -6.79
N THR A 82 1.87 -10.77 -6.32
CA THR A 82 2.01 -11.42 -5.02
C THR A 82 3.32 -12.21 -4.91
N ILE A 83 3.68 -12.98 -5.95
CA ILE A 83 4.92 -13.76 -5.99
C ILE A 83 6.15 -12.85 -5.96
N ILE A 84 6.14 -11.75 -6.71
CA ILE A 84 7.23 -10.77 -6.70
C ILE A 84 7.43 -10.22 -5.29
N ARG A 85 6.37 -9.77 -4.64
CA ARG A 85 6.43 -9.22 -3.28
C ARG A 85 6.94 -10.25 -2.26
N GLN A 86 6.44 -11.49 -2.30
CA GLN A 86 6.92 -12.57 -1.42
C GLN A 86 8.44 -12.75 -1.49
N ARG A 87 9.02 -12.61 -2.66
CA ARG A 87 10.47 -12.73 -2.85
C ARG A 87 11.25 -11.59 -2.19
N TYR A 88 10.72 -10.37 -2.22
CA TYR A 88 11.37 -9.21 -1.60
C TYR A 88 11.24 -9.19 -0.08
N PHE A 89 10.14 -9.68 0.44
CA PHE A 89 9.86 -9.61 1.88
C PHE A 89 10.33 -10.84 2.65
N GLU A 90 10.52 -11.96 1.97
CA GLU A 90 10.78 -13.28 2.61
C GLU A 90 9.73 -13.63 3.68
N LEU A 91 8.54 -13.08 3.55
CA LEU A 91 7.41 -13.20 4.46
C LEU A 91 6.14 -13.61 3.70
N PRO A 92 5.15 -14.20 4.39
CA PRO A 92 3.88 -14.50 3.77
C PRO A 92 3.17 -13.24 3.25
N VAL A 93 2.88 -13.22 1.95
CA VAL A 93 2.00 -12.21 1.33
C VAL A 93 0.72 -12.92 0.94
N THR A 94 -0.39 -12.56 1.56
CA THR A 94 -1.69 -13.20 1.37
C THR A 94 -2.71 -12.20 0.85
N VAL A 95 -3.74 -12.68 0.17
CA VAL A 95 -4.87 -11.85 -0.23
C VAL A 95 -5.82 -11.71 0.96
N ALA A 96 -6.24 -10.50 1.26
CA ALA A 96 -7.22 -10.24 2.31
C ALA A 96 -8.58 -10.86 1.93
N ASN A 97 -9.32 -11.37 2.92
CA ASN A 97 -10.66 -11.92 2.71
C ASN A 97 -11.63 -10.84 2.17
N GLN A 98 -11.43 -9.59 2.56
CA GLN A 98 -12.14 -8.43 2.04
C GLN A 98 -11.13 -7.52 1.36
N THR A 99 -11.29 -7.34 0.06
CA THR A 99 -10.34 -6.60 -0.78
C THR A 99 -10.73 -5.14 -0.99
N GLU A 100 -11.96 -4.76 -0.61
CA GLU A 100 -12.45 -3.40 -0.76
C GLU A 100 -11.91 -2.48 0.35
N ALA A 101 -11.28 -1.37 -0.02
CA ALA A 101 -10.74 -0.39 0.94
C ALA A 101 -11.81 0.19 1.87
N ALA A 102 -13.05 0.34 1.37
CA ALA A 102 -14.18 0.82 2.13
C ALA A 102 -14.53 -0.09 3.33
N TYR A 103 -14.27 -1.39 3.24
CA TYR A 103 -14.49 -2.33 4.35
C TYR A 103 -13.58 -2.01 5.55
N GLY A 104 -12.30 -1.77 5.31
CA GLY A 104 -11.35 -1.38 6.35
C GLY A 104 -11.75 -0.06 7.03
N SER A 105 -12.15 0.93 6.24
CA SER A 105 -12.63 2.21 6.76
C SER A 105 -13.90 2.06 7.59
N ALA A 106 -14.84 1.19 7.18
CA ALA A 106 -16.05 0.89 7.94
C ALA A 106 -15.74 0.21 9.28
N GLN A 107 -14.78 -0.73 9.32
CA GLN A 107 -14.33 -1.35 10.56
C GLN A 107 -13.70 -0.34 11.52
N LEU A 108 -12.85 0.55 11.04
CA LEU A 108 -12.28 1.61 11.87
C LEU A 108 -13.36 2.51 12.45
N ALA A 109 -14.38 2.89 11.67
CA ALA A 109 -15.48 3.71 12.12
C ALA A 109 -16.36 3.03 13.19
N THR A 110 -16.51 1.70 13.13
CA THR A 110 -17.30 0.94 14.11
C THR A 110 -16.54 0.65 15.41
N ASN A 111 -15.22 0.50 15.32
CA ASN A 111 -14.36 0.14 16.47
C ASN A 111 -13.79 1.37 17.20
N HIS A 112 -13.97 2.58 16.68
CA HIS A 112 -13.44 3.79 17.31
C HIS A 112 -14.39 4.30 18.40
N PRO A 113 -13.89 4.69 19.60
CA PRO A 113 -14.73 5.23 20.69
C PRO A 113 -15.51 6.50 20.31
N CYS A 114 -15.15 7.15 19.21
CA CYS A 114 -15.90 8.28 18.64
C CYS A 114 -17.33 7.93 18.17
N SER A 115 -17.63 6.65 17.92
CA SER A 115 -18.96 6.22 17.51
C SER A 115 -20.03 6.42 18.61
N VAL A 116 -19.63 6.41 19.88
CA VAL A 116 -20.53 6.63 21.02
C VAL A 116 -20.96 8.08 21.11
N THR A 117 -20.08 9.03 20.81
CA THR A 117 -20.38 10.47 20.85
C THR A 117 -21.31 10.88 19.72
N PHE A 118 -21.19 10.27 18.53
CA PHE A 118 -22.06 10.57 17.39
C PHE A 118 -23.49 10.06 17.57
N ARG A 119 -23.67 8.90 18.22
CA ARG A 119 -25.01 8.38 18.56
C ARG A 119 -25.74 9.25 19.60
N THR A 120 -25.01 9.78 20.56
CA THR A 120 -25.60 10.64 21.60
C THR A 120 -26.02 12.00 21.06
N MET A 121 -25.25 12.58 20.09
CA MET A 121 -25.60 13.83 19.44
C MET A 121 -26.86 13.72 18.53
N MET A 122 -27.03 12.61 17.82
CA MET A 122 -28.23 12.43 16.99
C MET A 122 -29.51 12.22 17.80
N THR A 123 -29.43 11.79 19.05
CA THR A 123 -30.61 11.58 19.90
C THR A 123 -31.09 12.88 20.55
N VAL A 124 -30.25 13.90 20.66
CA VAL A 124 -30.61 15.20 21.28
C VAL A 124 -31.33 16.15 20.31
N THR A 125 -31.33 15.92 19.01
CA THR A 125 -31.97 16.79 18.00
C THR A 125 -33.44 16.49 17.75
N LYS A 126 -34.08 15.55 18.51
CA LYS A 126 -35.52 15.36 18.50
C LYS A 126 -36.19 15.98 19.78
N ARG A 127 -36.04 17.27 19.97
CA ARG A 127 -36.96 18.00 20.82
C ARG A 127 -38.06 18.60 19.96
N THR A 128 -39.20 17.99 20.02
CA THR A 128 -40.51 18.48 19.59
C THR A 128 -40.79 19.89 20.12
N HIS A 129 -41.09 20.80 19.21
CA HIS A 129 -41.83 22.03 19.59
C HIS A 129 -43.26 21.63 19.88
N PRO A 130 -43.86 21.98 21.05
CA PRO A 130 -45.30 22.02 21.20
C PRO A 130 -45.84 23.30 20.54
N LEU A 131 -47.04 23.18 19.98
CA LEU A 131 -47.89 24.21 19.41
C LEU A 131 -48.21 25.33 20.41
#